data_aedd577b931d710a0c260e630235eb44
#
_entry.id   aedd577b931d710a0c260e630235eb44
#
_cell.length_a   1.000
_cell.length_b   1.000
_cell.length_c   1.000
_cell.angle_alpha   90.00
_cell.angle_beta   90.00
_cell.angle_gamma   90.00
#
_symmetry.space_group_name_H-M   'P 1'
#
loop_
_entity.id
_entity.type
_entity.pdbx_description
1 polymer ?
#
loop_
_entity_poly.entity_id
_entity_poly.type
_entity_poly.pdbx_seq_one_letter_code
_entity_poly.pdbx_strand_id
1 'polypeptide(L)'
;MRKSFLRKASIVLLSATMLMATACNKEIEVKYDYNVNDYVQLGKYEDIAVTVDKTSIENQLVDDKIAEDIENNTTYSEVSRGAVDGDQILVTYVATSSGSQSTGLSNTDGVTMILGKDKLGLDIEELDEALYGMKAGETKVMVIDLPETYSNTVYAGTKVVFELTVQTVSQPNVPMLTNAYVKETFGYDTIEEYRASVKDSLASTIDSKVDDEIQKQVLSTLQDTCKAVSYTHLRAHETDSYL
;
A
#
# COMPACT_ATOMS: atom_id res chain seq x y z
N MET A 1 5.78 65.51 -21.79
CA MET A 1 4.88 64.88 -22.77
C MET A 1 5.20 63.42 -23.10
N ARG A 2 6.35 62.86 -22.72
CA ARG A 2 6.73 61.47 -23.04
C ARG A 2 6.11 60.36 -22.09
N LYS A 3 5.74 60.72 -20.86
CA LYS A 3 5.21 59.79 -19.87
C LYS A 3 3.70 59.46 -20.02
N SER A 4 2.93 60.33 -20.68
CA SER A 4 1.49 60.09 -20.89
C SER A 4 1.21 59.22 -22.11
N PHE A 5 2.11 59.16 -23.06
CA PHE A 5 1.96 58.34 -24.27
C PHE A 5 2.20 56.85 -23.98
N LEU A 6 3.17 56.51 -23.12
CA LEU A 6 3.43 55.14 -22.70
C LEU A 6 2.31 54.52 -21.85
N ARG A 7 1.63 55.36 -21.03
CA ARG A 7 0.47 54.86 -20.24
C ARG A 7 -0.76 54.57 -21.10
N LYS A 8 -0.98 55.33 -22.17
CA LYS A 8 -2.10 55.10 -23.10
C LYS A 8 -1.83 53.90 -24.01
N ALA A 9 -0.59 53.63 -24.41
CA ALA A 9 -0.20 52.48 -25.20
C ALA A 9 -0.31 51.15 -24.38
N SER A 10 0.03 51.20 -23.09
CA SER A 10 -0.09 50.01 -22.20
C SER A 10 -1.56 49.62 -21.91
N ILE A 11 -2.48 50.60 -21.83
CA ILE A 11 -3.90 50.35 -21.60
C ILE A 11 -4.55 49.75 -22.86
N VAL A 12 -4.15 50.20 -24.06
CA VAL A 12 -4.66 49.66 -25.33
C VAL A 12 -4.14 48.24 -25.57
N LEU A 13 -2.87 47.93 -25.17
CA LEU A 13 -2.34 46.57 -25.28
C LEU A 13 -2.97 45.59 -24.29
N LEU A 14 -3.31 46.09 -23.07
CA LEU A 14 -3.99 45.25 -22.06
C LEU A 14 -5.45 44.95 -22.44
N SER A 15 -6.12 45.88 -23.11
CA SER A 15 -7.51 45.66 -23.59
C SER A 15 -7.57 44.73 -24.81
N ALA A 16 -6.53 44.73 -25.66
CA ALA A 16 -6.44 43.83 -26.81
C ALA A 16 -6.16 42.38 -26.38
N THR A 17 -5.38 42.14 -25.30
CA THR A 17 -5.14 40.80 -24.76
C THR A 17 -6.34 40.23 -24.00
N MET A 18 -7.20 41.08 -23.39
CA MET A 18 -8.44 40.59 -22.75
C MET A 18 -9.52 40.19 -23.77
N LEU A 19 -9.50 40.75 -24.96
CA LEU A 19 -10.47 40.41 -26.03
C LEU A 19 -10.12 39.09 -26.75
N MET A 20 -8.88 38.58 -26.64
CA MET A 20 -8.52 37.27 -27.18
C MET A 20 -8.80 36.11 -26.23
N ALA A 21 -9.00 36.36 -24.93
CA ALA A 21 -9.31 35.33 -23.95
C ALA A 21 -10.79 34.92 -23.94
N THR A 22 -11.67 35.70 -24.58
CA THR A 22 -13.13 35.36 -24.66
C THR A 22 -13.54 34.59 -25.92
N ALA A 23 -12.59 34.30 -26.82
CA ALA A 23 -12.88 33.57 -28.06
C ALA A 23 -12.76 32.06 -27.97
N CYS A 24 -12.40 31.48 -26.82
CA CYS A 24 -12.21 30.03 -26.64
C CYS A 24 -13.32 29.34 -25.84
N ASN A 25 -14.42 30.00 -25.56
CA ASN A 25 -15.59 29.34 -24.91
C ASN A 25 -16.75 29.19 -25.89
N LYS A 26 -16.51 28.61 -27.06
CA LYS A 26 -17.55 27.90 -27.76
C LYS A 26 -17.67 26.53 -27.11
N GLU A 27 -18.63 26.35 -26.23
CA GLU A 27 -19.16 25.00 -25.93
C GLU A 27 -19.51 24.40 -27.28
N ILE A 28 -18.73 23.38 -27.69
CA ILE A 28 -19.09 22.55 -28.83
C ILE A 28 -20.22 21.68 -28.30
N GLU A 29 -21.45 22.09 -28.58
CA GLU A 29 -22.63 21.27 -28.34
C GLU A 29 -22.55 20.07 -29.29
N VAL A 30 -21.93 18.98 -28.82
CA VAL A 30 -21.91 17.71 -29.56
C VAL A 30 -23.31 17.13 -29.47
N LYS A 31 -24.09 17.29 -30.52
CA LYS A 31 -25.37 16.58 -30.65
C LYS A 31 -25.09 15.13 -30.94
N TYR A 32 -25.34 14.30 -29.95
CA TYR A 32 -25.37 12.85 -30.13
C TYR A 32 -26.75 12.43 -30.64
N ASP A 33 -26.78 11.58 -31.66
CA ASP A 33 -28.01 11.08 -32.28
C ASP A 33 -28.61 9.88 -31.56
N TYR A 34 -28.31 9.75 -30.25
CA TYR A 34 -28.83 8.67 -29.42
C TYR A 34 -29.33 9.20 -28.06
N ASN A 35 -30.31 8.49 -27.51
CA ASN A 35 -30.84 8.78 -26.19
C ASN A 35 -30.00 8.04 -25.12
N VAL A 36 -29.32 8.79 -24.26
CA VAL A 36 -28.46 8.23 -23.20
C VAL A 36 -29.23 7.26 -22.30
N ASN A 37 -30.55 7.48 -22.11
CA ASN A 37 -31.40 6.61 -21.28
C ASN A 37 -31.57 5.19 -21.84
N ASP A 38 -31.27 4.97 -23.14
CA ASP A 38 -31.30 3.64 -23.76
C ASP A 38 -30.08 2.81 -23.35
N TYR A 39 -29.00 3.46 -22.89
CA TYR A 39 -27.74 2.84 -22.55
C TYR A 39 -27.42 2.86 -21.06
N VAL A 40 -28.03 3.77 -20.32
CA VAL A 40 -27.82 3.91 -18.88
C VAL A 40 -29.18 3.99 -18.19
N GLN A 41 -29.47 3.02 -17.35
CA GLN A 41 -30.58 3.08 -16.42
C GLN A 41 -30.07 3.49 -15.05
N LEU A 42 -30.34 4.73 -14.68
CA LEU A 42 -30.02 5.23 -13.34
C LEU A 42 -30.96 4.56 -12.35
N GLY A 43 -30.39 3.91 -11.35
CA GLY A 43 -31.11 3.46 -10.17
C GLY A 43 -31.43 4.62 -9.23
N LYS A 44 -31.78 4.31 -7.98
CA LYS A 44 -31.94 5.32 -6.94
C LYS A 44 -30.55 5.87 -6.58
N TYR A 45 -30.24 7.09 -7.00
CA TYR A 45 -28.97 7.79 -6.75
C TYR A 45 -29.12 8.97 -5.76
N GLU A 46 -30.34 9.30 -5.39
CA GLU A 46 -30.66 10.32 -4.40
C GLU A 46 -31.03 9.64 -3.07
N ASP A 47 -30.75 10.30 -1.95
CA ASP A 47 -31.06 9.83 -0.60
C ASP A 47 -30.53 8.41 -0.31
N ILE A 48 -29.31 8.13 -0.70
CA ILE A 48 -28.64 6.85 -0.37
C ILE A 48 -28.31 6.88 1.13
N ALA A 49 -29.01 6.06 1.91
CA ALA A 49 -28.71 5.89 3.32
C ALA A 49 -27.51 4.98 3.50
N VAL A 50 -26.47 5.47 4.14
CA VAL A 50 -25.30 4.70 4.57
C VAL A 50 -25.17 4.71 6.08
N THR A 51 -24.69 3.64 6.66
CA THR A 51 -24.45 3.54 8.11
C THR A 51 -23.01 3.09 8.33
N VAL A 52 -22.22 3.96 8.94
CA VAL A 52 -20.83 3.66 9.29
C VAL A 52 -20.69 3.67 10.81
N ASP A 53 -20.12 2.59 11.35
CA ASP A 53 -19.80 2.52 12.77
C ASP A 53 -18.45 3.20 13.01
N LYS A 54 -18.49 4.51 13.24
CA LYS A 54 -17.31 5.31 13.55
C LYS A 54 -16.59 4.80 14.81
N THR A 55 -17.32 4.31 15.82
CA THR A 55 -16.71 3.83 17.06
C THR A 55 -15.87 2.58 16.82
N SER A 56 -16.34 1.68 15.96
CA SER A 56 -15.55 0.49 15.58
C SER A 56 -14.26 0.86 14.85
N ILE A 57 -14.36 1.81 13.90
CA ILE A 57 -13.17 2.31 13.16
C ILE A 57 -12.17 2.98 14.11
N GLU A 58 -12.65 3.83 15.02
CA GLU A 58 -11.82 4.47 16.05
C GLU A 58 -11.07 3.44 16.89
N ASN A 59 -11.80 2.50 17.46
CA ASN A 59 -11.19 1.48 18.34
C ASN A 59 -10.15 0.65 17.60
N GLN A 60 -10.45 0.23 16.39
CA GLN A 60 -9.52 -0.54 15.57
C GLN A 60 -8.23 0.24 15.29
N LEU A 61 -8.32 1.48 14.82
CA LEU A 61 -7.15 2.31 14.51
C LEU A 61 -6.30 2.61 15.76
N VAL A 62 -6.96 2.83 16.91
CA VAL A 62 -6.27 3.04 18.19
C VAL A 62 -5.57 1.77 18.63
N ASP A 63 -6.24 0.61 18.55
CA ASP A 63 -5.64 -0.68 18.91
C ASP A 63 -4.48 -1.04 17.99
N ASP A 64 -4.62 -0.83 16.69
CA ASP A 64 -3.56 -1.05 15.71
C ASP A 64 -2.32 -0.17 15.99
N LYS A 65 -2.55 1.12 16.33
CA LYS A 65 -1.45 2.03 16.67
C LYS A 65 -0.76 1.64 17.97
N ILE A 66 -1.51 1.22 18.98
CA ILE A 66 -0.93 0.74 20.26
C ILE A 66 -0.14 -0.55 20.02
N ALA A 67 -0.64 -1.45 19.16
CA ALA A 67 0.10 -2.67 18.80
C ALA A 67 1.41 -2.34 18.08
N GLU A 68 1.40 -1.38 17.14
CA GLU A 68 2.61 -0.86 16.49
C GLU A 68 3.61 -0.27 17.51
N ASP A 69 3.13 0.52 18.45
CA ASP A 69 3.96 1.14 19.47
C ASP A 69 4.58 0.09 20.42
N ILE A 70 3.84 -0.98 20.76
CA ILE A 70 4.35 -2.13 21.52
C ILE A 70 5.42 -2.87 20.69
N GLU A 71 5.17 -3.11 19.42
CA GLU A 71 6.11 -3.76 18.51
C GLU A 71 7.43 -2.96 18.41
N ASN A 72 7.34 -1.65 18.23
CA ASN A 72 8.50 -0.75 18.14
C ASN A 72 9.32 -0.71 19.42
N ASN A 73 8.72 -1.06 20.57
CA ASN A 73 9.39 -1.16 21.88
C ASN A 73 9.72 -2.62 22.27
N THR A 74 9.48 -3.58 21.38
CA THR A 74 9.86 -4.97 21.59
C THR A 74 11.38 -5.10 21.50
N THR A 75 11.97 -5.73 22.51
CA THR A 75 13.40 -6.06 22.54
C THR A 75 13.60 -7.52 22.18
N TYR A 76 14.81 -7.89 21.78
CA TYR A 76 15.12 -9.25 21.37
C TYR A 76 16.29 -9.79 22.22
N SER A 77 16.19 -11.07 22.61
CA SER A 77 17.23 -11.77 23.38
C SER A 77 17.66 -13.03 22.65
N GLU A 78 18.98 -13.21 22.49
CA GLU A 78 19.53 -14.38 21.82
C GLU A 78 19.13 -15.69 22.51
N VAL A 79 18.85 -16.69 21.70
CA VAL A 79 18.48 -18.03 22.15
C VAL A 79 19.28 -19.11 21.39
N SER A 80 19.45 -20.27 22.03
CA SER A 80 20.21 -21.39 21.44
C SER A 80 19.32 -22.46 20.80
N ARG A 81 18.00 -22.27 20.81
CA ARG A 81 17.03 -23.15 20.13
C ARG A 81 16.95 -22.85 18.64
N GLY A 82 16.29 -23.72 17.89
CA GLY A 82 15.93 -23.43 16.51
C GLY A 82 14.94 -22.25 16.39
N ALA A 83 15.03 -21.52 15.30
CA ALA A 83 14.21 -20.37 14.99
C ALA A 83 12.73 -20.80 14.81
N VAL A 84 11.83 -20.01 15.37
CA VAL A 84 10.38 -20.19 15.25
C VAL A 84 9.73 -18.87 14.81
N ASP A 85 8.45 -18.95 14.48
CA ASP A 85 7.64 -17.80 14.12
C ASP A 85 7.76 -16.67 15.14
N GLY A 86 7.93 -15.43 14.68
CA GLY A 86 8.14 -14.24 15.51
C GLY A 86 9.59 -14.00 15.99
N ASP A 87 10.50 -14.95 15.85
CA ASP A 87 11.92 -14.73 16.21
C ASP A 87 12.58 -13.76 15.22
N GLN A 88 13.45 -12.91 15.73
CA GLN A 88 14.36 -12.12 14.91
C GLN A 88 15.59 -12.96 14.59
N ILE A 89 15.93 -13.09 13.33
CA ILE A 89 17.13 -13.81 12.88
C ILE A 89 18.02 -12.88 12.05
N LEU A 90 19.34 -13.09 12.14
CA LEU A 90 20.31 -12.54 11.24
C LEU A 90 20.77 -13.67 10.32
N VAL A 91 20.53 -13.55 9.03
CA VAL A 91 20.85 -14.58 8.03
C VAL A 91 21.72 -14.02 6.92
N THR A 92 22.75 -14.79 6.54
CA THR A 92 23.54 -14.55 5.33
C THR A 92 23.26 -15.66 4.33
N TYR A 93 23.35 -15.36 3.06
CA TYR A 93 23.18 -16.36 2.02
C TYR A 93 24.07 -16.11 0.81
N VAL A 94 24.57 -17.21 0.24
CA VAL A 94 25.39 -17.23 -0.97
C VAL A 94 24.68 -18.08 -2.01
N ALA A 95 24.45 -17.50 -3.18
CA ALA A 95 23.88 -18.19 -4.32
C ALA A 95 24.96 -18.51 -5.35
N THR A 96 24.96 -19.73 -5.90
CA THR A 96 25.86 -20.17 -6.94
C THR A 96 25.08 -20.73 -8.11
N SER A 97 25.30 -20.20 -9.31
CA SER A 97 24.72 -20.68 -10.55
C SER A 97 25.84 -20.99 -11.55
N SER A 98 25.76 -22.15 -12.22
CA SER A 98 26.76 -22.59 -13.19
C SER A 98 28.20 -22.59 -12.67
N GLY A 99 28.37 -22.88 -11.36
CA GLY A 99 29.69 -22.94 -10.70
C GLY A 99 30.30 -21.59 -10.33
N SER A 100 29.59 -20.48 -10.52
CA SER A 100 30.01 -19.12 -10.15
C SER A 100 29.05 -18.49 -9.16
N GLN A 101 29.59 -17.70 -8.23
CA GLN A 101 28.77 -16.96 -7.28
C GLN A 101 27.89 -15.94 -8.01
N SER A 102 26.60 -15.94 -7.66
CA SER A 102 25.60 -15.03 -8.20
C SER A 102 25.40 -13.86 -7.23
N THR A 103 26.12 -12.77 -7.44
CA THR A 103 26.10 -11.59 -6.54
C THR A 103 24.72 -10.95 -6.45
N GLY A 104 23.91 -11.01 -7.50
CA GLY A 104 22.53 -10.49 -7.50
C GLY A 104 21.52 -11.33 -6.70
N LEU A 105 21.91 -12.55 -6.27
CA LEU A 105 21.10 -13.45 -5.44
C LEU A 105 21.79 -13.78 -4.11
N SER A 106 22.89 -13.11 -3.77
CA SER A 106 23.67 -13.37 -2.56
C SER A 106 23.62 -12.13 -1.65
N ASN A 107 23.61 -12.37 -0.34
CA ASN A 107 23.82 -11.34 0.66
C ASN A 107 24.74 -11.88 1.76
N THR A 108 25.96 -11.35 1.81
CA THR A 108 27.00 -11.72 2.77
C THR A 108 27.09 -10.73 3.94
N ASP A 109 26.48 -9.56 3.82
CA ASP A 109 26.46 -8.54 4.88
C ASP A 109 25.47 -8.90 5.99
N GLY A 110 24.49 -9.74 5.66
CA GLY A 110 23.44 -10.20 6.55
C GLY A 110 22.14 -9.41 6.42
N VAL A 111 21.04 -10.14 6.53
CA VAL A 111 19.67 -9.61 6.60
C VAL A 111 19.12 -9.91 7.97
N THR A 112 18.73 -8.88 8.70
CA THR A 112 17.94 -9.04 9.92
C THR A 112 16.48 -9.06 9.55
N MET A 113 15.76 -10.11 9.95
CA MET A 113 14.35 -10.29 9.64
C MET A 113 13.60 -10.94 10.80
N ILE A 114 12.30 -10.70 10.86
CA ILE A 114 11.39 -11.39 11.79
C ILE A 114 10.75 -12.54 11.03
N LEU A 115 11.02 -13.75 11.50
CA LEU A 115 10.55 -14.98 10.86
C LEU A 115 9.01 -15.04 10.90
N GLY A 116 8.39 -15.34 9.76
CA GLY A 116 6.93 -15.35 9.58
C GLY A 116 6.32 -14.00 9.22
N LYS A 117 7.03 -12.88 9.47
CA LYS A 117 6.58 -11.52 9.10
C LYS A 117 7.33 -11.01 7.88
N ASP A 118 8.64 -11.11 7.90
CA ASP A 118 9.51 -10.64 6.84
C ASP A 118 9.91 -11.78 5.89
N LYS A 119 10.40 -11.42 4.71
CA LYS A 119 10.95 -12.35 3.71
C LYS A 119 12.34 -11.93 3.30
N LEU A 120 13.13 -12.86 2.75
CA LEU A 120 14.46 -12.58 2.22
C LEU A 120 14.46 -11.64 1.00
N GLY A 121 13.27 -11.39 0.41
CA GLY A 121 13.13 -10.48 -0.73
C GLY A 121 13.61 -11.05 -2.08
N LEU A 122 13.76 -12.36 -2.16
CA LEU A 122 14.17 -13.07 -3.38
C LEU A 122 12.98 -13.67 -4.16
N ASP A 123 11.75 -13.56 -3.64
CA ASP A 123 10.55 -14.23 -4.20
C ASP A 123 10.70 -15.76 -4.33
N ILE A 124 11.41 -16.38 -3.37
CA ILE A 124 11.66 -17.82 -3.30
C ILE A 124 11.20 -18.32 -1.93
N GLU A 125 9.97 -18.85 -1.88
CA GLU A 125 9.30 -19.24 -0.63
C GLU A 125 10.05 -20.38 0.09
N GLU A 126 10.64 -21.31 -0.65
CA GLU A 126 11.39 -22.43 -0.09
C GLU A 126 12.60 -21.98 0.75
N LEU A 127 13.19 -20.82 0.44
CA LEU A 127 14.28 -20.26 1.24
C LEU A 127 13.78 -19.70 2.57
N ASP A 128 12.64 -19.00 2.54
CA ASP A 128 12.02 -18.47 3.76
C ASP A 128 11.57 -19.62 4.69
N GLU A 129 10.97 -20.67 4.13
CA GLU A 129 10.58 -21.87 4.86
C GLU A 129 11.78 -22.64 5.44
N ALA A 130 12.90 -22.63 4.75
CA ALA A 130 14.09 -23.35 5.19
C ALA A 130 14.71 -22.82 6.48
N LEU A 131 14.43 -21.57 6.84
CA LEU A 131 14.96 -20.89 8.02
C LEU A 131 14.31 -21.40 9.32
N TYR A 132 13.09 -21.94 9.24
CA TYR A 132 12.41 -22.49 10.42
C TYR A 132 13.19 -23.68 11.00
N GLY A 133 13.37 -23.66 12.31
CA GLY A 133 14.12 -24.68 13.05
C GLY A 133 15.63 -24.58 12.98
N MET A 134 16.19 -23.71 12.13
CA MET A 134 17.64 -23.48 12.07
C MET A 134 18.13 -22.78 13.34
N LYS A 135 19.31 -23.18 13.82
CA LYS A 135 19.95 -22.59 15.00
C LYS A 135 21.02 -21.58 14.58
N ALA A 136 21.39 -20.72 15.52
CA ALA A 136 22.54 -19.85 15.34
C ALA A 136 23.80 -20.67 14.98
N GLY A 137 24.54 -20.22 13.95
CA GLY A 137 25.71 -20.88 13.40
C GLY A 137 25.38 -22.03 12.43
N GLU A 138 24.13 -22.39 12.21
CA GLU A 138 23.75 -23.47 11.31
C GLU A 138 23.74 -23.01 9.85
N THR A 139 24.25 -23.85 8.96
CA THR A 139 24.24 -23.62 7.52
C THR A 139 23.42 -24.70 6.83
N LYS A 140 22.54 -24.29 5.90
CA LYS A 140 21.73 -25.19 5.07
C LYS A 140 21.99 -24.92 3.60
N VAL A 141 22.25 -25.99 2.84
CA VAL A 141 22.46 -25.93 1.40
C VAL A 141 21.21 -26.44 0.70
N MET A 142 20.71 -25.65 -0.23
CA MET A 142 19.52 -25.97 -1.00
C MET A 142 19.77 -25.77 -2.49
N VAL A 143 19.12 -26.57 -3.32
CA VAL A 143 19.16 -26.44 -4.78
C VAL A 143 17.76 -26.06 -5.23
N ILE A 144 17.63 -24.88 -5.82
CA ILE A 144 16.36 -24.33 -6.28
C ILE A 144 16.39 -24.25 -7.81
N ASP A 145 15.34 -24.76 -8.43
CA ASP A 145 15.10 -24.60 -9.86
C ASP A 145 14.20 -23.36 -10.04
N LEU A 146 14.81 -22.23 -10.45
CA LEU A 146 14.07 -20.98 -10.64
C LEU A 146 13.14 -21.09 -11.86
N PRO A 147 11.87 -20.65 -11.76
CA PRO A 147 10.94 -20.71 -12.88
C PRO A 147 11.35 -19.74 -14.01
N GLU A 148 10.91 -20.01 -15.23
CA GLU A 148 11.14 -19.11 -16.37
C GLU A 148 10.49 -17.72 -16.18
N THR A 149 9.50 -17.63 -15.28
CA THR A 149 8.81 -16.38 -14.91
C THR A 149 9.46 -15.64 -13.76
N TYR A 150 10.63 -16.10 -13.27
CA TYR A 150 11.34 -15.44 -12.17
C TYR A 150 11.62 -13.97 -12.50
N SER A 151 11.41 -13.09 -11.51
CA SER A 151 11.47 -11.63 -11.69
C SER A 151 12.83 -11.14 -12.22
N ASN A 152 13.92 -11.78 -11.77
CA ASN A 152 15.25 -11.50 -12.29
C ASN A 152 15.56 -12.42 -13.50
N THR A 153 15.37 -11.87 -14.69
CA THR A 153 15.53 -12.60 -15.97
C THR A 153 16.92 -13.19 -16.22
N VAL A 154 17.94 -12.72 -15.51
CA VAL A 154 19.31 -13.28 -15.60
C VAL A 154 19.36 -14.70 -15.04
N TYR A 155 18.51 -15.00 -14.06
CA TYR A 155 18.48 -16.29 -13.37
C TYR A 155 17.21 -17.10 -13.68
N ALA A 156 16.26 -16.55 -14.43
CA ALA A 156 15.03 -17.23 -14.81
C ALA A 156 15.36 -18.55 -15.54
N GLY A 157 14.66 -19.64 -15.18
CA GLY A 157 14.86 -20.97 -15.74
C GLY A 157 16.19 -21.65 -15.37
N THR A 158 16.97 -21.08 -14.45
CA THR A 158 18.27 -21.65 -14.05
C THR A 158 18.18 -22.39 -12.72
N LYS A 159 19.10 -23.34 -12.55
CA LYS A 159 19.32 -24.04 -11.28
C LYS A 159 20.33 -23.28 -10.45
N VAL A 160 19.95 -22.92 -9.22
CA VAL A 160 20.78 -22.15 -8.28
C VAL A 160 20.95 -22.94 -6.98
N VAL A 161 22.19 -23.00 -6.52
CA VAL A 161 22.53 -23.57 -5.21
C VAL A 161 22.61 -22.41 -4.22
N PHE A 162 21.81 -22.45 -3.19
CA PHE A 162 21.82 -21.51 -2.08
C PHE A 162 22.47 -22.15 -0.85
N GLU A 163 23.37 -21.42 -0.24
CA GLU A 163 23.94 -21.72 1.07
C GLU A 163 23.45 -20.65 2.04
N LEU A 164 22.51 -21.01 2.92
CA LEU A 164 21.90 -20.15 3.93
C LEU A 164 22.62 -20.39 5.27
N THR A 165 23.05 -19.33 5.93
CA THR A 165 23.65 -19.41 7.28
C THR A 165 22.91 -18.47 8.22
N VAL A 166 22.30 -19.03 9.26
CA VAL A 166 21.70 -18.26 10.36
C VAL A 166 22.81 -17.86 11.34
N GLN A 167 23.07 -16.58 11.48
CA GLN A 167 24.10 -16.05 12.36
C GLN A 167 23.62 -15.97 13.81
N THR A 168 22.41 -15.43 14.03
CA THR A 168 21.80 -15.31 15.35
C THR A 168 20.31 -15.66 15.27
N VAL A 169 19.78 -16.16 16.38
CA VAL A 169 18.35 -16.35 16.62
C VAL A 169 18.01 -15.65 17.93
N SER A 170 17.06 -14.73 17.91
CA SER A 170 16.66 -13.95 19.08
C SER A 170 15.14 -13.98 19.24
N GLN A 171 14.69 -14.33 20.43
CA GLN A 171 13.26 -14.32 20.75
C GLN A 171 12.78 -12.91 21.10
N PRO A 172 11.54 -12.53 20.74
CA PRO A 172 10.97 -11.26 21.14
C PRO A 172 10.63 -11.22 22.64
N ASN A 173 10.95 -10.11 23.29
CA ASN A 173 10.49 -9.76 24.63
C ASN A 173 9.42 -8.64 24.45
N VAL A 174 8.20 -9.06 24.20
CA VAL A 174 7.07 -8.14 23.98
C VAL A 174 6.64 -7.55 25.32
N PRO A 175 6.68 -6.22 25.49
CA PRO A 175 6.26 -5.59 26.74
C PRO A 175 4.75 -5.75 26.95
N MET A 176 4.35 -6.01 28.20
CA MET A 176 2.94 -6.02 28.57
C MET A 176 2.43 -4.59 28.73
N LEU A 177 1.30 -4.28 28.10
CA LEU A 177 0.63 -2.99 28.24
C LEU A 177 0.04 -2.87 29.67
N THR A 178 0.76 -2.18 30.53
CA THR A 178 0.37 -1.87 31.92
C THR A 178 0.47 -0.37 32.17
N ASN A 179 -0.22 0.15 33.19
CA ASN A 179 -0.09 1.57 33.56
C ASN A 179 1.37 1.95 33.87
N ALA A 180 2.12 1.04 34.51
CA ALA A 180 3.54 1.27 34.81
C ALA A 180 4.37 1.41 33.53
N TYR A 181 4.16 0.51 32.57
CA TYR A 181 4.85 0.54 31.29
C TYR A 181 4.49 1.80 30.48
N VAL A 182 3.19 2.15 30.42
CA VAL A 182 2.71 3.34 29.71
C VAL A 182 3.31 4.61 30.32
N LYS A 183 3.43 4.67 31.66
CA LYS A 183 4.04 5.80 32.35
C LYS A 183 5.53 5.94 32.06
N GLU A 184 6.25 4.82 32.08
CA GLU A 184 7.70 4.80 31.84
C GLU A 184 8.05 5.10 30.39
N THR A 185 7.29 4.53 29.44
CA THR A 185 7.62 4.55 28.00
C THR A 185 7.01 5.75 27.28
N PHE A 186 5.76 6.08 27.59
CA PHE A 186 4.98 7.10 26.87
C PHE A 186 4.63 8.33 27.70
N GLY A 187 4.85 8.31 29.04
CA GLY A 187 4.68 9.46 29.94
C GLY A 187 3.24 9.72 30.38
N TYR A 188 2.32 8.79 30.20
CA TYR A 188 0.92 8.88 30.65
C TYR A 188 0.72 8.08 31.93
N ASP A 189 -0.11 8.56 32.84
CA ASP A 189 -0.32 7.88 34.12
C ASP A 189 -1.16 6.59 34.01
N THR A 190 -2.02 6.50 32.99
CA THR A 190 -2.91 5.35 32.76
C THR A 190 -2.95 4.92 31.28
N ILE A 191 -3.36 3.68 31.04
CA ILE A 191 -3.61 3.17 29.68
C ILE A 191 -4.73 3.98 29.00
N GLU A 192 -5.75 4.38 29.75
CA GLU A 192 -6.89 5.16 29.25
C GLU A 192 -6.45 6.53 28.75
N GLU A 193 -5.57 7.22 29.48
CA GLU A 193 -5.00 8.52 29.05
C GLU A 193 -4.13 8.36 27.78
N TYR A 194 -3.33 7.32 27.74
CA TYR A 194 -2.54 7.00 26.55
C TYR A 194 -3.42 6.73 25.35
N ARG A 195 -4.45 5.87 25.49
CA ARG A 195 -5.42 5.60 24.42
C ARG A 195 -6.14 6.86 23.94
N ALA A 196 -6.52 7.74 24.85
CA ALA A 196 -7.15 9.03 24.50
C ALA A 196 -6.18 9.90 23.65
N SER A 197 -4.92 9.99 24.05
CA SER A 197 -3.90 10.72 23.29
C SER A 197 -3.65 10.12 21.89
N VAL A 198 -3.58 8.78 21.78
CA VAL A 198 -3.47 8.09 20.49
C VAL A 198 -4.68 8.40 19.62
N LYS A 199 -5.91 8.33 20.17
CA LYS A 199 -7.15 8.68 19.47
C LYS A 199 -7.11 10.12 18.96
N ASP A 200 -6.71 11.07 19.78
CA ASP A 200 -6.58 12.48 19.37
C ASP A 200 -5.56 12.66 18.25
N SER A 201 -4.44 11.95 18.29
CA SER A 201 -3.42 11.98 17.24
C SER A 201 -3.92 11.39 15.91
N LEU A 202 -4.86 10.44 15.97
CA LEU A 202 -5.44 9.78 14.80
C LEU A 202 -6.73 10.43 14.29
N ALA A 203 -7.20 11.54 14.89
CA ALA A 203 -8.50 12.13 14.59
C ALA A 203 -8.73 12.36 13.08
N SER A 204 -7.76 12.94 12.36
CA SER A 204 -7.86 13.15 10.92
C SER A 204 -7.88 11.84 10.11
N THR A 205 -7.13 10.83 10.56
CA THR A 205 -7.12 9.50 9.92
C THR A 205 -8.43 8.78 10.12
N ILE A 206 -9.00 8.88 11.31
CA ILE A 206 -10.33 8.33 11.64
C ILE A 206 -11.39 8.96 10.74
N ASP A 207 -11.40 10.29 10.63
CA ASP A 207 -12.39 11.00 9.79
C ASP A 207 -12.24 10.60 8.32
N SER A 208 -11.00 10.52 7.80
CA SER A 208 -10.75 10.07 6.43
C SER A 208 -11.22 8.62 6.20
N LYS A 209 -11.00 7.72 7.16
CA LYS A 209 -11.46 6.32 7.05
C LYS A 209 -12.99 6.21 7.09
N VAL A 210 -13.66 7.04 7.88
CA VAL A 210 -15.12 7.12 7.91
C VAL A 210 -15.65 7.61 6.56
N ASP A 211 -15.04 8.66 5.98
CA ASP A 211 -15.42 9.18 4.67
C ASP A 211 -15.18 8.15 3.55
N ASP A 212 -14.04 7.43 3.57
CA ASP A 212 -13.74 6.35 2.63
C ASP A 212 -14.82 5.24 2.70
N GLU A 213 -15.22 4.85 3.90
CA GLU A 213 -16.24 3.80 4.07
C GLU A 213 -17.62 4.27 3.61
N ILE A 214 -17.98 5.54 3.87
CA ILE A 214 -19.19 6.17 3.32
C ILE A 214 -19.16 6.12 1.79
N GLN A 215 -18.07 6.59 1.17
CA GLN A 215 -17.92 6.59 -0.29
C GLN A 215 -18.02 5.19 -0.88
N LYS A 216 -17.38 4.22 -0.26
CA LYS A 216 -17.42 2.81 -0.67
C LYS A 216 -18.85 2.25 -0.64
N GLN A 217 -19.60 2.50 0.44
CA GLN A 217 -20.99 2.04 0.56
C GLN A 217 -21.91 2.74 -0.47
N VAL A 218 -21.72 4.05 -0.69
CA VAL A 218 -22.45 4.79 -1.73
C VAL A 218 -22.15 4.22 -3.12
N LEU A 219 -20.86 4.02 -3.46
CA LEU A 219 -20.47 3.45 -4.75
C LEU A 219 -21.01 2.03 -4.95
N SER A 220 -20.94 1.18 -3.93
CA SER A 220 -21.52 -0.17 -3.98
C SER A 220 -23.03 -0.12 -4.26
N THR A 221 -23.76 0.75 -3.54
CA THR A 221 -25.21 0.93 -3.75
C THR A 221 -25.52 1.40 -5.16
N LEU A 222 -24.72 2.33 -5.71
CA LEU A 222 -24.88 2.81 -7.09
C LEU A 222 -24.60 1.72 -8.09
N GLN A 223 -23.56 0.91 -7.91
CA GLN A 223 -23.21 -0.22 -8.77
C GLN A 223 -24.33 -1.27 -8.80
N ASP A 224 -24.95 -1.53 -7.66
CA ASP A 224 -26.03 -2.51 -7.53
C ASP A 224 -27.35 -2.02 -8.14
N THR A 225 -27.60 -0.70 -8.09
CA THR A 225 -28.88 -0.12 -8.52
C THR A 225 -28.87 0.45 -9.93
N CYS A 226 -27.69 0.87 -10.44
CA CYS A 226 -27.55 1.42 -11.78
C CYS A 226 -27.14 0.34 -12.79
N LYS A 227 -27.71 0.39 -13.97
CA LYS A 227 -27.36 -0.52 -15.08
C LYS A 227 -26.78 0.29 -16.24
N ALA A 228 -25.61 -0.12 -16.71
CA ALA A 228 -24.99 0.42 -17.91
C ALA A 228 -24.85 -0.69 -18.96
N VAL A 229 -25.10 -0.39 -20.22
CA VAL A 229 -24.86 -1.30 -21.33
C VAL A 229 -23.37 -1.25 -21.68
N SER A 230 -22.76 -2.42 -21.85
CA SER A 230 -21.34 -2.53 -22.19
C SER A 230 -21.02 -1.83 -23.53
N TYR A 231 -19.88 -1.19 -23.62
CA TYR A 231 -19.37 -0.49 -24.81
C TYR A 231 -19.30 -1.37 -26.07
N THR A 232 -19.19 -2.68 -25.92
CA THR A 232 -19.26 -3.64 -27.05
C THR A 232 -20.62 -3.66 -27.73
N HIS A 233 -21.69 -3.36 -27.01
CA HIS A 233 -23.04 -3.29 -27.58
C HIS A 233 -23.28 -1.97 -28.37
N LEU A 234 -22.67 -0.87 -27.91
CA LEU A 234 -22.69 0.43 -28.61
C LEU A 234 -22.01 0.33 -29.99
N ARG A 235 -20.88 -0.37 -30.08
CA ARG A 235 -20.18 -0.58 -31.37
C ARG A 235 -20.93 -1.46 -32.35
N ALA A 236 -21.74 -2.41 -31.90
CA ALA A 236 -22.55 -3.26 -32.77
C ALA A 236 -23.66 -2.47 -33.45
N HIS A 237 -24.24 -1.47 -32.76
CA HIS A 237 -25.29 -0.61 -33.36
C HIS A 237 -24.72 0.42 -34.36
N GLU A 238 -23.48 0.89 -34.19
CA GLU A 238 -22.85 1.79 -35.16
C GLU A 238 -22.51 1.09 -36.49
N THR A 239 -22.19 -0.21 -36.46
CA THR A 239 -21.88 -0.98 -37.68
C THR A 239 -23.12 -1.38 -38.47
N ASP A 240 -24.27 -1.55 -37.82
CA ASP A 240 -25.53 -1.88 -38.50
C ASP A 240 -26.18 -0.66 -39.20
N SER A 241 -25.76 0.57 -38.88
CA SER A 241 -26.31 1.79 -39.51
C SER A 241 -25.58 2.21 -40.80
N TYR A 242 -24.53 1.48 -41.22
CA TYR A 242 -23.74 1.71 -42.44
C TYR A 242 -23.87 0.59 -43.49
N LEU A 243 -24.81 -0.34 -43.32
CA LEU A 243 -25.21 -1.34 -44.31
C LEU A 243 -26.60 -1.02 -44.87
#